data_0187085faaf326422597b572a818b768
#
_entry.id   0187085faaf326422597b572a818b768
#
_cell.length_a   1.000
_cell.length_b   1.000
_cell.length_c   1.000
_cell.angle_alpha   90.00
_cell.angle_beta   90.00
_cell.angle_gamma   90.00
#
_symmetry.space_group_name_H-M   'P 1'
#
loop_
_entity.id
_entity.type
_entity.pdbx_description
1 polymer ?
#
loop_
_entity_poly.entity_id
_entity_poly.type
_entity_poly.pdbx_seq_one_letter_code
_entity_poly.pdbx_strand_id
1 'polypeptide(L)'
;MRRFRDLIGLHVCDLGGEDACSAAELSIVRRAALLTLELETMEGRFEQEGEASLKQLDAYQRTANSLRRLLESLGLKRRPRDITPAPLDYARKRAEEAAA
;
A
#
# COMPACT_ATOMS: atom_id res chain seq x y z
N MET A 1 11.76 10.30 10.85
CA MET A 1 10.84 9.32 10.33
C MET A 1 9.97 9.83 9.19
N ARG A 2 10.63 10.49 8.28
CA ARG A 2 9.94 11.02 7.12
C ARG A 2 9.29 9.94 6.27
N ARG A 3 10.02 8.85 6.02
CA ARG A 3 9.51 7.78 5.19
C ARG A 3 8.23 7.15 5.78
N PHE A 4 8.20 7.01 7.09
CA PHE A 4 7.03 6.47 7.78
C PHE A 4 5.81 7.37 7.56
N ARG A 5 5.99 8.68 7.75
CA ARG A 5 4.90 9.63 7.53
C ARG A 5 4.45 9.66 6.09
N ASP A 6 5.39 9.55 5.16
CA ASP A 6 5.06 9.54 3.73
C ASP A 6 4.22 8.33 3.38
N LEU A 7 4.57 7.17 3.93
CA LEU A 7 3.80 5.95 3.68
C LEU A 7 2.38 6.07 4.26
N ILE A 8 2.25 6.61 5.45
CA ILE A 8 0.94 6.82 6.04
C ILE A 8 0.13 7.75 5.14
N GLY A 9 0.73 8.84 4.71
CA GLY A 9 0.05 9.79 3.84
C GLY A 9 -0.43 9.19 2.54
N LEU A 10 0.39 8.32 1.93
CA LEU A 10 0.01 7.66 0.69
C LEU A 10 -1.19 6.74 0.89
N HIS A 11 -1.19 5.95 1.97
CA HIS A 11 -2.31 5.06 2.25
C HIS A 11 -3.59 5.84 2.56
N VAL A 12 -3.46 6.90 3.34
CA VAL A 12 -4.62 7.73 3.68
C VAL A 12 -5.20 8.36 2.42
N CYS A 13 -4.33 8.82 1.54
CA CYS A 13 -4.75 9.40 0.28
C CYS A 13 -5.51 8.37 -0.57
N ASP A 14 -4.99 7.14 -0.63
CA ASP A 14 -5.64 6.07 -1.37
C ASP A 14 -7.02 5.73 -0.82
N LEU A 15 -7.22 5.94 0.47
CA LEU A 15 -8.50 5.65 1.11
C LEU A 15 -9.49 6.81 1.01
N GLY A 16 -9.10 7.89 0.38
CA GLY A 16 -10.00 9.02 0.19
C GLY A 16 -9.72 10.22 1.06
N GLY A 17 -8.62 10.21 1.79
CA GLY A 17 -8.22 11.31 2.66
C GLY A 17 -8.48 11.00 4.12
N GLU A 18 -7.93 11.82 4.98
CA GLU A 18 -8.01 11.61 6.42
C GLU A 18 -9.45 11.56 6.93
N ASP A 19 -10.31 12.41 6.39
CA ASP A 19 -11.71 12.46 6.81
C ASP A 19 -12.49 11.21 6.42
N ALA A 20 -12.01 10.47 5.44
CA ALA A 20 -12.67 9.26 4.98
C ALA A 20 -12.20 8.02 5.74
N CYS A 21 -11.23 8.16 6.63
CA CYS A 21 -10.68 7.02 7.36
C CYS A 21 -11.22 6.94 8.77
N SER A 22 -11.63 5.76 9.17
CA SER A 22 -12.02 5.51 10.55
C SER A 22 -10.77 5.40 11.42
N ALA A 23 -10.95 5.46 12.72
CA ALA A 23 -9.84 5.26 13.64
C ALA A 23 -9.20 3.88 13.46
N ALA A 24 -10.02 2.87 13.19
CA ALA A 24 -9.53 1.51 12.95
C ALA A 24 -8.70 1.47 11.67
N GLU A 25 -9.15 2.13 10.62
CA GLU A 25 -8.41 2.17 9.37
C GLU A 25 -7.07 2.88 9.54
N LEU A 26 -7.05 3.99 10.28
CA LEU A 26 -5.80 4.70 10.54
C LEU A 26 -4.83 3.83 11.34
N SER A 27 -5.34 3.03 12.27
CA SER A 27 -4.52 2.10 13.02
C SER A 27 -3.88 1.06 12.11
N ILE A 28 -4.67 0.51 11.17
CA ILE A 28 -4.17 -0.46 10.20
C ILE A 28 -3.14 0.18 9.27
N VAL A 29 -3.42 1.39 8.81
CA VAL A 29 -2.49 2.13 7.96
C VAL A 29 -1.13 2.29 8.65
N ARG A 30 -1.12 2.63 9.92
CA ARG A 30 0.14 2.79 10.64
C ARG A 30 0.92 1.48 10.73
N ARG A 31 0.23 0.39 10.99
CA ARG A 31 0.89 -0.91 11.05
C ARG A 31 1.41 -1.33 9.69
N ALA A 32 0.62 -1.08 8.64
CA ALA A 32 1.07 -1.40 7.28
C ALA A 32 2.32 -0.61 6.92
N ALA A 33 2.36 0.68 7.27
CA ALA A 33 3.53 1.50 7.00
C ALA A 33 4.75 0.99 7.76
N LEU A 34 4.57 0.58 9.02
CA LEU A 34 5.67 0.08 9.82
C LEU A 34 6.22 -1.23 9.24
N LEU A 35 5.34 -2.14 8.84
CA LEU A 35 5.79 -3.39 8.24
C LEU A 35 6.48 -3.17 6.90
N THR A 36 6.02 -2.19 6.13
CA THR A 36 6.69 -1.83 4.87
C THR A 36 8.13 -1.40 5.14
N LEU A 37 8.34 -0.57 6.15
CA LEU A 37 9.69 -0.14 6.50
C LEU A 37 10.56 -1.31 6.95
N GLU A 38 9.98 -2.22 7.72
CA GLU A 38 10.71 -3.40 8.17
C GLU A 38 11.14 -4.27 7.00
N LEU A 39 10.24 -4.46 6.03
CA LEU A 39 10.56 -5.22 4.83
C LEU A 39 11.65 -4.55 4.02
N GLU A 40 11.59 -3.22 3.89
CA GLU A 40 12.62 -2.49 3.16
C GLU A 40 13.99 -2.66 3.84
N THR A 41 14.00 -2.67 5.16
CA THR A 41 15.23 -2.89 5.92
C THR A 41 15.78 -4.28 5.66
N MET A 42 14.92 -5.29 5.67
CA MET A 42 15.34 -6.67 5.39
C MET A 42 15.88 -6.80 3.98
N GLU A 43 15.20 -6.19 3.01
CA GLU A 43 15.63 -6.22 1.60
C GLU A 43 17.01 -5.60 1.44
N GLY A 44 17.26 -4.48 2.14
CA GLY A 44 18.56 -3.84 2.11
C GLY A 44 19.66 -4.73 2.66
N ARG A 45 19.36 -5.48 3.72
CA ARG A 45 20.34 -6.42 4.29
C ARG A 45 20.63 -7.56 3.33
N PHE A 46 19.60 -8.12 2.70
CA PHE A 46 19.79 -9.21 1.76
C PHE A 46 20.68 -8.76 0.61
N GLU A 47 20.44 -7.54 0.13
CA GLU A 47 21.23 -6.98 -0.95
C GLU A 47 22.69 -6.80 -0.54
N GLN A 48 22.92 -6.30 0.67
CA GLN A 48 24.29 -6.11 1.15
C GLN A 48 25.02 -7.42 1.40
N GLU A 49 24.33 -8.41 1.94
CA GLU A 49 24.95 -9.68 2.27
C GLU A 49 25.06 -10.62 1.07
N GLY A 50 24.31 -10.32 0.02
CA GLY A 50 24.34 -11.12 -1.18
C GLY A 50 23.51 -12.41 -1.11
N GLU A 51 23.03 -12.76 0.06
CA GLU A 51 22.19 -13.94 0.23
C GLU A 51 21.44 -13.82 1.54
N ALA A 52 20.42 -14.62 1.71
CA ALA A 52 19.64 -14.63 2.94
C ALA A 52 19.55 -16.05 3.48
N SER A 53 19.66 -16.21 4.79
CA SER A 53 19.51 -17.52 5.40
C SER A 53 18.03 -17.94 5.35
N LEU A 54 17.80 -19.22 5.59
CA LEU A 54 16.43 -19.71 5.64
C LEU A 54 15.63 -19.02 6.74
N LYS A 55 16.27 -18.75 7.86
CA LYS A 55 15.62 -18.07 8.96
C LYS A 55 15.23 -16.64 8.58
N GLN A 56 16.12 -15.94 7.88
CA GLN A 56 15.84 -14.59 7.42
C GLN A 56 14.72 -14.57 6.39
N LEU A 57 14.71 -15.53 5.47
CA LEU A 57 13.65 -15.63 4.48
C LEU A 57 12.32 -15.95 5.12
N ASP A 58 12.32 -16.80 6.14
CA ASP A 58 11.09 -17.13 6.85
C ASP A 58 10.52 -15.89 7.54
N ALA A 59 11.36 -15.12 8.21
CA ALA A 59 10.94 -13.89 8.86
C ALA A 59 10.40 -12.89 7.82
N TYR A 60 11.06 -12.80 6.69
CA TYR A 60 10.64 -11.92 5.61
C TYR A 60 9.24 -12.31 5.10
N GLN A 61 9.05 -13.59 4.86
CA GLN A 61 7.76 -14.09 4.36
C GLN A 61 6.63 -13.85 5.35
N ARG A 62 6.89 -14.04 6.63
CA ARG A 62 5.88 -13.78 7.65
C ARG A 62 5.49 -12.32 7.70
N THR A 63 6.48 -11.45 7.65
CA THR A 63 6.23 -10.01 7.66
C THR A 63 5.47 -9.58 6.42
N ALA A 64 5.87 -10.10 5.25
CA ALA A 64 5.19 -9.78 4.00
C ALA A 64 3.74 -10.27 3.99
N ASN A 65 3.49 -11.46 4.54
CA ASN A 65 2.13 -11.98 4.64
C ASN A 65 1.27 -11.15 5.58
N SER A 66 1.85 -10.71 6.69
CA SER A 66 1.13 -9.85 7.63
C SER A 66 0.78 -8.53 6.98
N LEU A 67 1.71 -7.94 6.23
CA LEU A 67 1.44 -6.70 5.51
C LEU A 67 0.32 -6.92 4.49
N ARG A 68 0.38 -8.01 3.73
CA ARG A 68 -0.66 -8.31 2.75
C ARG A 68 -2.04 -8.37 3.38
N ARG A 69 -2.15 -9.00 4.55
CA ARG A 69 -3.43 -9.10 5.25
C ARG A 69 -3.94 -7.73 5.68
N LEU A 70 -3.05 -6.88 6.14
CA LEU A 70 -3.45 -5.53 6.53
C LEU A 70 -3.94 -4.75 5.32
N LEU A 71 -3.24 -4.84 4.20
CA LEU A 71 -3.64 -4.15 2.98
C LEU A 71 -4.96 -4.68 2.44
N GLU A 72 -5.18 -5.98 2.55
CA GLU A 72 -6.46 -6.57 2.15
C GLU A 72 -7.60 -6.07 3.02
N SER A 73 -7.34 -5.90 4.32
CA SER A 73 -8.33 -5.34 5.23
C SER A 73 -8.71 -3.93 4.83
N LEU A 74 -7.78 -3.17 4.28
CA LEU A 74 -8.05 -1.82 3.81
C LEU A 74 -8.73 -1.80 2.45
N GLY A 75 -8.88 -2.93 1.80
CA GLY A 75 -9.58 -3.02 0.55
C GLY A 75 -8.72 -3.00 -0.69
N LEU A 76 -7.49 -3.46 -0.56
CA LEU A 76 -6.55 -3.49 -1.67
C LEU A 76 -7.13 -4.09 -2.92
N LYS A 77 -7.88 -5.17 -2.77
CA LYS A 77 -8.42 -5.84 -3.91
C LYS A 77 -9.70 -5.27 -4.42
N ARG A 78 -10.33 -4.43 -3.71
CA ARG A 78 -11.55 -4.02 -4.15
C ARG A 78 -11.61 -2.71 -4.56
N ARG A 79 -10.81 -2.18 -4.97
CA ARG A 79 -10.86 -0.98 -5.37
C ARG A 79 -11.52 -0.75 -6.53
N PRO A 80 -12.71 -0.82 -6.68
CA PRO A 80 -13.21 0.04 -7.63
C PRO A 80 -13.29 1.25 -6.82
N ARG A 81 -12.57 2.16 -7.16
CA ARG A 81 -12.64 3.33 -6.65
C ARG A 81 -13.90 3.88 -6.91
N ASP A 82 -14.52 4.43 -5.99
CA ASP A 82 -15.75 5.12 -6.13
C ASP A 82 -15.69 6.21 -7.10
N ILE A 83 -14.51 6.72 -7.31
CA ILE A 83 -14.34 7.78 -8.26
C ILE A 83 -14.14 7.25 -9.64
N THR A 84 -14.19 5.96 -9.83
CA THR A 84 -14.09 5.40 -11.15
C THR A 84 -15.36 5.77 -11.89
N PRO A 85 -15.26 6.52 -12.96
CA PRO A 85 -16.47 6.89 -13.69
C PRO A 85 -17.09 5.65 -14.30
N ALA A 86 -18.36 5.75 -14.65
CA ALA A 86 -19.01 4.69 -15.38
C ALA A 86 -18.20 4.42 -16.63
N PRO A 87 -18.22 3.20 -17.16
CA PRO A 87 -17.40 2.88 -18.34
C PRO A 87 -17.59 3.86 -19.49
N LEU A 88 -18.79 4.35 -19.68
CA LEU A 88 -19.05 5.33 -20.74
C LEU A 88 -18.34 6.64 -20.48
N ASP A 89 -18.37 7.09 -19.23
CA ASP A 89 -17.72 8.35 -18.88
C ASP A 89 -16.22 8.23 -19.01
N TYR A 90 -15.69 7.09 -18.64
CA TYR A 90 -14.27 6.84 -18.75
C TYR A 90 -13.83 6.84 -20.22
N ALA A 91 -14.59 6.16 -21.06
CA ALA A 91 -14.28 6.08 -22.49
C ALA A 91 -14.37 7.47 -23.14
N ARG A 92 -15.36 8.24 -22.78
CA ARG A 92 -15.52 9.59 -23.29
C ARG A 92 -14.38 10.48 -22.88
N LYS A 93 -13.98 10.38 -21.61
CA LYS A 93 -12.87 11.16 -21.09
C LYS A 93 -11.58 10.85 -21.81
N ARG A 94 -11.34 9.57 -22.08
CA ARG A 94 -10.15 9.17 -22.81
C ARG A 94 -10.18 9.65 -24.23
N ALA A 95 -11.35 9.64 -24.86
CA ALA A 95 -11.49 10.13 -26.22
C ALA A 95 -11.22 11.64 -26.28
N GLU A 96 -11.69 12.37 -25.28
CA GLU A 96 -11.42 13.80 -25.18
C GLU A 96 -9.94 14.07 -25.01
N GLU A 97 -9.28 13.30 -24.17
CA GLU A 97 -7.84 13.43 -23.95
C GLU A 97 -7.07 13.13 -25.22
N ALA A 98 -7.50 12.11 -25.95
CA ALA A 98 -6.83 11.74 -27.19
C ALA A 98 -7.06 12.76 -28.28
N ALA A 99 -8.18 13.45 -28.26
CA ALA A 99 -8.51 14.45 -29.24
C ALA A 99 -7.85 15.80 -28.97
N ALA A 100 -7.39 16.00 -27.76
CA ALA A 100 -6.72 17.24 -27.39
C ALA A 100 -5.21 17.25 -27.80
#